data_d48105063bf316d0db58ddcd6caae579
#
_entry.id   d48105063bf316d0db58ddcd6caae579
#
_cell.length_a   1.000
_cell.length_b   1.000
_cell.length_c   1.000
_cell.angle_alpha   90.00
_cell.angle_beta   90.00
_cell.angle_gamma   90.00
#
_symmetry.space_group_name_H-M   'P 1'
#
loop_
_entity.id
_entity.type
_entity.pdbx_description
1 polymer ?
#
loop_
_entity_poly.entity_id
_entity_poly.type
_entity_poly.pdbx_seq_one_letter_code
_entity_poly.pdbx_strand_id
1 'polypeptide(L)'
;MGVETINYGKITWTDIEGPTLEDIEVLKRNFSFHPLNLEDCLRIERPKIDEYDDHLFLVMHFPVFDEGQRISRPSEVDFFIGANYLVTVHEGILKPIYQLFDDCQRYEQTRAKHMGRGASRLLYGVIDALVDYCFPILDKVDNNLHAIENEMFTADMRRIVEEISIVRRDIIALRRIIKPQIAIVTNLERKDRSFIREDLDVYFGDIADHLNKAWDILEDYREVIEGLSETSDSVSSYRINEVMRILTVISVIMLPLSLISGIYGMNVFLPMARHPYSFFAILGLMVVIAVGMLLYFKHRKWL
;
A
#
# COMPACT_ATOMS: atom_id res chain seq x y z
N MET A 1 -14.40 -28.00 6.47
CA MET A 1 -14.90 -26.64 6.37
C MET A 1 -16.28 -26.67 6.95
N GLY A 2 -16.53 -25.87 7.92
CA GLY A 2 -17.73 -25.92 8.73
C GLY A 2 -17.47 -25.26 10.08
N VAL A 3 -18.42 -25.31 10.93
CA VAL A 3 -18.36 -24.78 12.29
C VAL A 3 -17.42 -25.64 13.13
N GLU A 4 -16.29 -25.10 13.55
CA GLU A 4 -15.39 -25.74 14.51
C GLU A 4 -15.53 -25.10 15.89
N THR A 5 -15.37 -25.88 16.95
CA THR A 5 -15.59 -25.39 18.32
C THR A 5 -14.56 -25.94 19.27
N ILE A 6 -13.96 -25.06 20.07
CA ILE A 6 -13.06 -25.40 21.19
C ILE A 6 -13.71 -24.98 22.50
N ASN A 7 -13.63 -25.85 23.51
CA ASN A 7 -14.10 -25.57 24.86
C ASN A 7 -12.95 -25.59 25.86
N TYR A 8 -12.93 -24.60 26.77
CA TYR A 8 -12.04 -24.61 27.92
C TYR A 8 -12.72 -24.01 29.16
N GLY A 9 -12.95 -24.84 30.16
CA GLY A 9 -13.72 -24.46 31.32
C GLY A 9 -15.17 -24.10 30.96
N LYS A 10 -15.52 -22.81 31.14
CA LYS A 10 -16.83 -22.27 30.77
C LYS A 10 -16.82 -21.52 29.44
N ILE A 11 -15.66 -21.39 28.79
CA ILE A 11 -15.50 -20.59 27.61
C ILE A 11 -15.57 -21.47 26.37
N THR A 12 -16.35 -21.03 25.40
CA THR A 12 -16.50 -21.66 24.09
C THR A 12 -15.98 -20.72 23.02
N TRP A 13 -15.08 -21.19 22.13
CA TRP A 13 -14.70 -20.51 20.92
C TRP A 13 -15.23 -21.28 19.72
N THR A 14 -16.11 -20.67 18.97
CA THR A 14 -16.64 -21.22 17.71
C THR A 14 -16.06 -20.43 16.56
N ASP A 15 -15.41 -21.12 15.63
CA ASP A 15 -14.81 -20.53 14.43
C ASP A 15 -15.53 -21.04 13.18
N ILE A 16 -15.83 -20.12 12.26
CA ILE A 16 -16.51 -20.39 10.99
C ILE A 16 -15.71 -19.81 9.86
N GLU A 17 -15.15 -20.69 9.04
CA GLU A 17 -14.39 -20.36 7.86
C GLU A 17 -15.26 -20.49 6.60
N GLY A 18 -15.36 -19.41 5.80
CA GLY A 18 -16.15 -19.36 4.57
C GLY A 18 -17.63 -19.62 4.83
N PRO A 19 -18.33 -18.72 5.55
CA PRO A 19 -19.68 -18.96 6.08
C PRO A 19 -20.68 -19.30 4.98
N THR A 20 -21.51 -20.30 5.24
CA THR A 20 -22.62 -20.72 4.38
C THR A 20 -23.96 -20.47 5.08
N LEU A 21 -25.06 -20.53 4.33
CA LEU A 21 -26.41 -20.44 4.93
C LEU A 21 -26.65 -21.53 5.98
N GLU A 22 -26.06 -22.72 5.83
CA GLU A 22 -26.17 -23.80 6.79
C GLU A 22 -25.47 -23.47 8.11
N ASP A 23 -24.29 -22.85 8.04
CA ASP A 23 -23.51 -22.41 9.21
C ASP A 23 -24.26 -21.31 9.97
N ILE A 24 -24.88 -20.37 9.27
CA ILE A 24 -25.72 -19.32 9.87
C ILE A 24 -26.95 -19.92 10.58
N GLU A 25 -27.58 -20.96 10.04
CA GLU A 25 -28.68 -21.65 10.71
C GLU A 25 -28.20 -22.39 11.97
N VAL A 26 -26.94 -22.86 12.01
CA VAL A 26 -26.33 -23.42 13.23
C VAL A 26 -26.17 -22.34 14.30
N LEU A 27 -25.67 -21.16 13.94
CA LEU A 27 -25.55 -20.02 14.86
C LEU A 27 -26.92 -19.60 15.41
N LYS A 28 -27.93 -19.51 14.55
CA LYS A 28 -29.31 -19.12 14.93
C LYS A 28 -29.95 -20.10 15.89
N ARG A 29 -29.60 -21.39 15.81
CA ARG A 29 -30.13 -22.43 16.76
C ARG A 29 -29.44 -22.40 18.11
N ASN A 30 -28.16 -22.06 18.13
CA ASN A 30 -27.33 -22.15 19.34
C ASN A 30 -27.25 -20.83 20.12
N PHE A 31 -27.49 -19.69 19.44
CA PHE A 31 -27.35 -18.35 20.01
C PHE A 31 -28.55 -17.46 19.66
N SER A 32 -28.83 -16.48 20.50
CA SER A 32 -29.92 -15.50 20.29
C SER A 32 -29.45 -14.25 19.54
N PHE A 33 -28.65 -14.43 18.49
CA PHE A 33 -28.13 -13.30 17.70
C PHE A 33 -29.23 -12.63 16.87
N HIS A 34 -29.05 -11.32 16.65
CA HIS A 34 -29.99 -10.58 15.83
C HIS A 34 -29.95 -11.08 14.37
N PRO A 35 -31.09 -11.29 13.70
CA PRO A 35 -31.15 -11.85 12.35
C PRO A 35 -30.36 -11.03 11.34
N LEU A 36 -30.33 -9.68 11.44
CA LEU A 36 -29.56 -8.83 10.54
C LEU A 36 -28.06 -9.07 10.68
N ASN A 37 -27.54 -9.23 11.89
CA ASN A 37 -26.11 -9.50 12.09
C ASN A 37 -25.69 -10.88 11.54
N LEU A 38 -26.61 -11.84 11.56
CA LEU A 38 -26.40 -13.14 10.93
C LEU A 38 -26.41 -13.06 9.39
N GLU A 39 -27.23 -12.17 8.82
CA GLU A 39 -27.18 -11.88 7.38
C GLU A 39 -25.90 -11.13 6.98
N ASP A 40 -25.43 -10.23 7.83
CA ASP A 40 -24.21 -9.48 7.61
C ASP A 40 -22.99 -10.41 7.44
N CYS A 41 -22.89 -11.50 8.23
CA CYS A 41 -21.83 -12.50 8.09
C CYS A 41 -21.74 -13.19 6.70
N LEU A 42 -22.76 -13.06 5.85
CA LEU A 42 -22.76 -13.60 4.48
C LEU A 42 -22.38 -12.56 3.42
N ARG A 43 -22.11 -11.32 3.82
CA ARG A 43 -21.79 -10.20 2.93
C ARG A 43 -20.65 -9.40 3.52
N ILE A 44 -19.96 -8.64 2.67
CA ILE A 44 -18.94 -7.71 3.14
C ILE A 44 -19.64 -6.46 3.68
N GLU A 45 -19.46 -6.21 4.97
CA GLU A 45 -20.03 -5.09 5.70
C GLU A 45 -18.97 -4.03 6.05
N ARG A 46 -19.42 -2.85 6.49
CA ARG A 46 -18.51 -1.83 6.98
C ARG A 46 -18.13 -2.13 8.44
N PRO A 47 -16.88 -1.82 8.83
CA PRO A 47 -16.47 -1.93 10.22
C PRO A 47 -17.44 -1.22 11.16
N LYS A 48 -17.97 -1.94 12.16
CA LYS A 48 -18.99 -1.47 13.11
C LYS A 48 -18.98 -2.23 14.42
N ILE A 49 -19.64 -1.68 15.42
CA ILE A 49 -19.99 -2.33 16.69
C ILE A 49 -21.49 -2.19 16.88
N ASP A 50 -22.16 -3.31 17.03
CA ASP A 50 -23.56 -3.38 17.47
C ASP A 50 -23.61 -3.97 18.88
N GLU A 51 -24.25 -3.27 19.82
CA GLU A 51 -24.26 -3.63 21.24
C GLU A 51 -25.65 -4.11 21.63
N TYR A 52 -25.70 -5.27 22.29
CA TYR A 52 -26.87 -5.91 22.84
C TYR A 52 -26.71 -6.11 24.36
N ASP A 53 -27.75 -6.44 25.04
CA ASP A 53 -27.73 -6.59 26.52
C ASP A 53 -26.80 -7.72 26.99
N ASP A 54 -26.61 -8.77 26.20
CA ASP A 54 -25.87 -9.99 26.54
C ASP A 54 -24.61 -10.23 25.63
N HIS A 55 -24.42 -9.47 24.55
CA HIS A 55 -23.30 -9.64 23.65
C HIS A 55 -23.00 -8.38 22.83
N LEU A 56 -21.80 -8.39 22.18
CA LEU A 56 -21.43 -7.48 21.10
C LEU A 56 -21.36 -8.24 19.79
N PHE A 57 -21.71 -7.55 18.72
CA PHE A 57 -21.36 -7.91 17.37
C PHE A 57 -20.35 -6.87 16.82
N LEU A 58 -19.21 -7.33 16.33
CA LEU A 58 -18.14 -6.50 15.81
C LEU A 58 -17.83 -6.93 14.38
N VAL A 59 -17.79 -5.99 13.47
CA VAL A 59 -17.26 -6.20 12.11
C VAL A 59 -15.93 -5.47 12.01
N MET A 60 -14.86 -6.20 11.76
CA MET A 60 -13.50 -5.63 11.63
C MET A 60 -12.85 -6.07 10.31
N HIS A 61 -12.01 -5.21 9.76
CA HIS A 61 -11.26 -5.51 8.54
C HIS A 61 -9.76 -5.53 8.80
N PHE A 62 -9.08 -6.52 8.25
CA PHE A 62 -7.63 -6.64 8.32
C PHE A 62 -7.04 -6.78 6.91
N PRO A 63 -5.83 -6.23 6.66
CA PRO A 63 -5.26 -6.26 5.33
C PRO A 63 -4.76 -7.65 4.97
N VAL A 64 -5.01 -8.05 3.72
CA VAL A 64 -4.38 -9.20 3.07
C VAL A 64 -3.75 -8.72 1.78
N PHE A 65 -2.46 -8.99 1.59
CA PHE A 65 -1.75 -8.58 0.40
C PHE A 65 -2.08 -9.51 -0.79
N ASP A 66 -2.60 -8.94 -1.87
CA ASP A 66 -2.85 -9.63 -3.13
C ASP A 66 -1.59 -9.55 -4.02
N GLU A 67 -0.91 -10.67 -4.19
CA GLU A 67 0.33 -10.73 -4.98
C GLU A 67 0.10 -10.46 -6.47
N GLY A 68 -1.08 -10.82 -7.00
CA GLY A 68 -1.41 -10.61 -8.41
C GLY A 68 -1.64 -9.15 -8.76
N GLN A 69 -2.31 -8.42 -7.87
CA GLN A 69 -2.57 -6.98 -8.03
C GLN A 69 -1.50 -6.11 -7.36
N ARG A 70 -0.66 -6.69 -6.49
CA ARG A 70 0.35 -5.99 -5.68
C ARG A 70 -0.26 -4.89 -4.80
N ILE A 71 -1.47 -5.12 -4.29
CA ILE A 71 -2.24 -4.18 -3.46
C ILE A 71 -2.90 -4.97 -2.34
N SER A 72 -2.94 -4.38 -1.15
CA SER A 72 -3.66 -4.92 0.00
C SER A 72 -5.17 -4.77 -0.18
N ARG A 73 -5.92 -5.82 0.18
CA ARG A 73 -7.38 -5.83 0.21
C ARG A 73 -7.89 -6.08 1.62
N PRO A 74 -9.08 -5.57 1.98
CA PRO A 74 -9.68 -5.91 3.26
C PRO A 74 -10.11 -7.38 3.26
N SER A 75 -9.89 -8.05 4.39
CA SER A 75 -10.53 -9.29 4.76
C SER A 75 -11.32 -9.04 6.04
N GLU A 76 -12.59 -9.39 6.01
CA GLU A 76 -13.53 -9.18 7.08
C GLU A 76 -13.45 -10.30 8.12
N VAL A 77 -13.62 -9.91 9.37
CA VAL A 77 -13.84 -10.83 10.48
C VAL A 77 -15.00 -10.30 11.33
N ASP A 78 -16.01 -11.14 11.50
CA ASP A 78 -17.14 -10.88 12.37
C ASP A 78 -16.92 -11.57 13.70
N PHE A 79 -17.14 -10.83 14.77
CA PHE A 79 -17.02 -11.34 16.13
C PHE A 79 -18.37 -11.20 16.86
N PHE A 80 -18.84 -12.30 17.44
CA PHE A 80 -19.87 -12.24 18.45
C PHE A 80 -19.24 -12.62 19.79
N ILE A 81 -19.25 -11.69 20.73
CA ILE A 81 -18.70 -11.92 22.06
C ILE A 81 -19.78 -11.76 23.13
N GLY A 82 -19.94 -12.79 23.95
CA GLY A 82 -20.74 -12.77 25.14
C GLY A 82 -19.93 -13.16 26.38
N ALA A 83 -20.58 -13.35 27.52
CA ALA A 83 -19.91 -13.62 28.79
C ALA A 83 -19.02 -14.89 28.75
N ASN A 84 -19.45 -15.93 28.03
CA ASN A 84 -18.79 -17.24 28.02
C ASN A 84 -18.46 -17.77 26.63
N TYR A 85 -18.59 -16.98 25.59
CA TYR A 85 -18.33 -17.44 24.24
C TYR A 85 -17.70 -16.34 23.40
N LEU A 86 -16.93 -16.75 22.40
CA LEU A 86 -16.51 -15.99 21.24
C LEU A 86 -16.89 -16.78 20.00
N VAL A 87 -17.53 -16.12 19.03
CA VAL A 87 -17.74 -16.67 17.68
C VAL A 87 -16.95 -15.79 16.73
N THR A 88 -16.15 -16.40 15.87
CA THR A 88 -15.42 -15.76 14.78
C THR A 88 -15.95 -16.28 13.45
N VAL A 89 -16.26 -15.36 12.52
CA VAL A 89 -16.70 -15.70 11.16
C VAL A 89 -15.83 -14.95 10.18
N HIS A 90 -15.21 -15.64 9.22
CA HIS A 90 -14.26 -15.03 8.28
C HIS A 90 -14.08 -15.87 7.01
N GLU A 91 -13.43 -15.29 5.98
CA GLU A 91 -13.17 -15.96 4.69
C GLU A 91 -12.11 -17.08 4.72
N GLY A 92 -11.40 -17.29 5.83
CA GLY A 92 -10.35 -18.32 5.95
C GLY A 92 -8.96 -17.93 5.41
N ILE A 93 -8.75 -16.69 5.02
CA ILE A 93 -7.48 -16.23 4.45
C ILE A 93 -6.55 -15.54 5.46
N LEU A 94 -7.05 -15.18 6.63
CA LEU A 94 -6.30 -14.54 7.71
C LEU A 94 -5.57 -15.58 8.55
N LYS A 95 -4.32 -15.84 8.19
CA LYS A 95 -3.46 -16.83 8.87
C LYS A 95 -3.44 -16.74 10.40
N PRO A 96 -3.42 -15.54 11.04
CA PRO A 96 -3.37 -15.46 12.50
C PRO A 96 -4.54 -16.12 13.22
N ILE A 97 -5.77 -16.02 12.69
CA ILE A 97 -6.94 -16.68 13.31
C ILE A 97 -6.76 -18.19 13.24
N TYR A 98 -6.49 -18.70 12.05
CA TYR A 98 -6.27 -20.12 11.84
C TYR A 98 -5.17 -20.68 12.74
N GLN A 99 -4.01 -19.99 12.80
CA GLN A 99 -2.88 -20.43 13.63
C GLN A 99 -3.24 -20.43 15.12
N LEU A 100 -3.87 -19.37 15.60
CA LEU A 100 -4.27 -19.27 17.00
C LEU A 100 -5.33 -20.32 17.38
N PHE A 101 -6.27 -20.59 16.47
CA PHE A 101 -7.30 -21.61 16.66
C PHE A 101 -6.67 -23.01 16.70
N ASP A 102 -5.83 -23.36 15.73
CA ASP A 102 -5.12 -24.65 15.68
C ASP A 102 -4.21 -24.85 16.90
N ASP A 103 -3.49 -23.81 17.32
CA ASP A 103 -2.66 -23.84 18.53
C ASP A 103 -3.51 -24.05 19.81
N CYS A 104 -4.66 -23.39 19.90
CA CYS A 104 -5.60 -23.62 21.00
C CYS A 104 -6.20 -25.03 20.96
N GLN A 105 -6.41 -25.60 19.79
CA GLN A 105 -6.92 -26.96 19.64
C GLN A 105 -5.88 -28.00 20.07
N ARG A 106 -4.59 -27.81 19.69
CA ARG A 106 -3.51 -28.78 19.93
C ARG A 106 -2.88 -28.67 21.31
N TYR A 107 -2.69 -27.43 21.81
CA TYR A 107 -1.90 -27.17 23.01
C TYR A 107 -2.75 -26.64 24.16
N GLU A 108 -2.85 -27.40 25.26
CA GLU A 108 -3.58 -27.01 26.46
C GLU A 108 -3.04 -25.72 27.08
N GLN A 109 -1.71 -25.50 27.04
CA GLN A 109 -1.09 -24.29 27.58
C GLN A 109 -1.54 -23.03 26.83
N THR A 110 -1.61 -23.09 25.49
CA THR A 110 -2.09 -21.98 24.64
C THR A 110 -3.58 -21.73 24.92
N ARG A 111 -4.37 -22.79 25.02
CA ARG A 111 -5.79 -22.73 25.36
C ARG A 111 -6.02 -22.08 26.73
N ALA A 112 -5.25 -22.51 27.74
CA ALA A 112 -5.30 -21.91 29.09
C ALA A 112 -4.91 -20.43 29.09
N LYS A 113 -3.89 -20.05 28.30
CA LYS A 113 -3.43 -18.66 28.17
C LYS A 113 -4.51 -17.75 27.58
N HIS A 114 -5.18 -18.16 26.53
CA HIS A 114 -6.14 -17.34 25.78
C HIS A 114 -7.57 -17.46 26.29
N MET A 115 -8.01 -18.64 26.70
CA MET A 115 -9.38 -18.90 27.15
C MET A 115 -9.53 -18.97 28.69
N GLY A 116 -8.44 -19.16 29.41
CA GLY A 116 -8.51 -19.41 30.88
C GLY A 116 -8.98 -18.22 31.71
N ARG A 117 -8.97 -17.00 31.16
CA ARG A 117 -9.38 -15.76 31.84
C ARG A 117 -10.71 -15.18 31.33
N GLY A 118 -11.42 -15.87 30.41
CA GLY A 118 -12.73 -15.44 29.89
C GLY A 118 -12.72 -15.16 28.37
N ALA A 119 -13.94 -14.97 27.83
CA ALA A 119 -14.14 -14.74 26.40
C ALA A 119 -13.51 -13.41 25.93
N SER A 120 -13.53 -12.37 26.75
CA SER A 120 -12.92 -11.08 26.43
C SER A 120 -11.39 -11.16 26.32
N ARG A 121 -10.73 -12.04 27.11
CA ARG A 121 -9.29 -12.29 26.94
C ARG A 121 -8.98 -13.03 25.64
N LEU A 122 -9.86 -13.91 25.21
CA LEU A 122 -9.74 -14.59 23.93
C LEU A 122 -9.92 -13.59 22.77
N LEU A 123 -10.96 -12.73 22.82
CA LEU A 123 -11.16 -11.66 21.83
C LEU A 123 -9.92 -10.77 21.71
N TYR A 124 -9.36 -10.31 22.84
CA TYR A 124 -8.12 -9.55 22.84
C TYR A 124 -7.02 -10.32 22.09
N GLY A 125 -6.78 -11.60 22.42
CA GLY A 125 -5.71 -12.37 21.80
C GLY A 125 -5.88 -12.56 20.29
N VAL A 126 -7.14 -12.68 19.80
CA VAL A 126 -7.41 -12.77 18.35
C VAL A 126 -7.19 -11.42 17.67
N ILE A 127 -7.70 -10.31 18.22
CA ILE A 127 -7.53 -8.98 17.63
C ILE A 127 -6.05 -8.56 17.65
N ASP A 128 -5.33 -8.81 18.76
CA ASP A 128 -3.90 -8.54 18.91
C ASP A 128 -3.07 -9.24 17.81
N ALA A 129 -3.31 -10.54 17.62
CA ALA A 129 -2.64 -11.30 16.56
C ALA A 129 -2.95 -10.77 15.14
N LEU A 130 -4.17 -10.30 14.91
CA LEU A 130 -4.58 -9.72 13.62
C LEU A 130 -3.98 -8.33 13.39
N VAL A 131 -3.84 -7.53 14.43
CA VAL A 131 -3.19 -6.21 14.36
C VAL A 131 -1.69 -6.37 14.16
N ASP A 132 -1.05 -7.30 14.86
CA ASP A 132 0.36 -7.61 14.66
C ASP A 132 0.65 -8.08 13.22
N TYR A 133 -0.28 -8.79 12.60
CA TYR A 133 -0.17 -9.21 11.20
C TYR A 133 -0.15 -8.04 10.20
N CYS A 134 -0.62 -6.85 10.58
CA CYS A 134 -0.57 -5.68 9.73
C CYS A 134 0.88 -5.19 9.50
N PHE A 135 1.78 -5.31 10.50
CA PHE A 135 3.14 -4.77 10.43
C PHE A 135 4.01 -5.39 9.34
N PRO A 136 4.09 -6.71 9.15
CA PRO A 136 4.80 -7.30 8.01
C PRO A 136 4.30 -6.83 6.64
N ILE A 137 3.03 -6.41 6.53
CA ILE A 137 2.49 -5.83 5.29
C ILE A 137 2.99 -4.40 5.13
N LEU A 138 3.06 -3.62 6.20
CA LEU A 138 3.65 -2.27 6.20
C LEU A 138 5.15 -2.32 5.84
N ASP A 139 5.91 -3.29 6.36
CA ASP A 139 7.32 -3.50 6.02
C ASP A 139 7.52 -3.78 4.52
N LYS A 140 6.56 -4.47 3.86
CA LYS A 140 6.58 -4.64 2.40
C LYS A 140 6.44 -3.31 1.65
N VAL A 141 5.56 -2.43 2.13
CA VAL A 141 5.39 -1.09 1.55
C VAL A 141 6.68 -0.29 1.69
N ASP A 142 7.30 -0.32 2.86
CA ASP A 142 8.58 0.33 3.13
C ASP A 142 9.68 -0.12 2.15
N ASN A 143 9.84 -1.44 2.00
CA ASN A 143 10.80 -2.01 1.07
C ASN A 143 10.53 -1.57 -0.39
N ASN A 144 9.27 -1.44 -0.80
CA ASN A 144 8.91 -0.95 -2.12
C ASN A 144 9.24 0.54 -2.30
N LEU A 145 9.00 1.37 -1.26
CA LEU A 145 9.38 2.79 -1.26
C LEU A 145 10.90 2.95 -1.42
N HIS A 146 11.68 2.22 -0.63
CA HIS A 146 13.14 2.23 -0.73
C HIS A 146 13.65 1.72 -2.09
N ALA A 147 13.01 0.71 -2.68
CA ALA A 147 13.38 0.24 -4.02
C ALA A 147 13.16 1.33 -5.08
N ILE A 148 12.04 2.05 -5.04
CA ILE A 148 11.74 3.18 -5.92
C ILE A 148 12.79 4.28 -5.76
N GLU A 149 13.11 4.66 -4.51
CA GLU A 149 14.09 5.69 -4.20
C GLU A 149 15.46 5.37 -4.80
N ASN A 150 15.94 4.14 -4.59
CA ASN A 150 17.25 3.68 -5.09
C ASN A 150 17.32 3.61 -6.62
N GLU A 151 16.22 3.25 -7.28
CA GLU A 151 16.17 3.10 -8.73
C GLU A 151 15.82 4.40 -9.50
N MET A 152 15.36 5.45 -8.84
CA MET A 152 14.77 6.64 -9.43
C MET A 152 15.67 7.35 -10.47
N PHE A 153 16.99 7.34 -10.25
CA PHE A 153 17.95 8.01 -11.14
C PHE A 153 18.55 7.10 -12.21
N THR A 154 18.44 5.78 -12.04
CA THR A 154 19.12 4.78 -12.88
C THR A 154 18.17 3.99 -13.78
N ALA A 155 16.93 3.73 -13.32
CA ALA A 155 15.96 2.96 -14.07
C ALA A 155 15.21 3.77 -15.15
N ASP A 156 14.45 3.04 -15.97
CA ASP A 156 13.51 3.64 -16.90
C ASP A 156 12.41 4.40 -16.13
N MET A 157 12.24 5.67 -16.47
CA MET A 157 11.27 6.56 -15.80
C MET A 157 9.83 6.04 -15.90
N ARG A 158 9.46 5.36 -16.99
CA ARG A 158 8.13 4.76 -17.15
C ARG A 158 7.86 3.73 -16.07
N ARG A 159 8.84 2.87 -15.78
CA ARG A 159 8.77 1.85 -14.74
C ARG A 159 8.65 2.50 -13.35
N ILE A 160 9.44 3.55 -13.08
CA ILE A 160 9.38 4.26 -11.79
C ILE A 160 7.99 4.86 -11.54
N VAL A 161 7.39 5.51 -12.54
CA VAL A 161 6.04 6.08 -12.43
C VAL A 161 4.98 4.98 -12.18
N GLU A 162 5.13 3.82 -12.81
CA GLU A 162 4.25 2.66 -12.59
C GLU A 162 4.37 2.13 -11.15
N GLU A 163 5.59 1.95 -10.65
CA GLU A 163 5.85 1.49 -9.27
C GLU A 163 5.29 2.50 -8.24
N ILE A 164 5.53 3.80 -8.42
CA ILE A 164 4.94 4.86 -7.60
C ILE A 164 3.41 4.74 -7.56
N SER A 165 2.79 4.51 -8.71
CA SER A 165 1.34 4.38 -8.82
C SER A 165 0.79 3.17 -8.06
N ILE A 166 1.51 2.04 -8.11
CA ILE A 166 1.13 0.80 -7.40
C ILE A 166 1.23 1.00 -5.90
N VAL A 167 2.38 1.47 -5.42
CA VAL A 167 2.62 1.69 -3.98
C VAL A 167 1.67 2.74 -3.41
N ARG A 168 1.39 3.83 -4.13
CA ARG A 168 0.41 4.83 -3.71
C ARG A 168 -0.99 4.22 -3.53
N ARG A 169 -1.43 3.36 -4.45
CA ARG A 169 -2.73 2.69 -4.33
C ARG A 169 -2.78 1.75 -3.14
N ASP A 170 -1.68 1.05 -2.85
CA ASP A 170 -1.59 0.15 -1.70
C ASP A 170 -1.65 0.91 -0.37
N ILE A 171 -0.90 2.02 -0.25
CA ILE A 171 -0.98 2.91 0.92
C ILE A 171 -2.42 3.41 1.14
N ILE A 172 -3.11 3.84 0.08
CA ILE A 172 -4.51 4.30 0.18
C ILE A 172 -5.43 3.16 0.63
N ALA A 173 -5.24 1.94 0.13
CA ALA A 173 -6.01 0.78 0.51
C ALA A 173 -5.80 0.43 1.99
N LEU A 174 -4.55 0.35 2.45
CA LEU A 174 -4.19 0.09 3.84
C LEU A 174 -4.78 1.15 4.80
N ARG A 175 -4.71 2.43 4.44
CA ARG A 175 -5.32 3.51 5.23
C ARG A 175 -6.83 3.35 5.39
N ARG A 176 -7.52 2.93 4.33
CA ARG A 176 -8.97 2.67 4.38
C ARG A 176 -9.33 1.47 5.26
N ILE A 177 -8.42 0.49 5.35
CA ILE A 177 -8.61 -0.69 6.19
C ILE A 177 -8.32 -0.35 7.65
N ILE A 178 -7.20 0.27 7.97
CA ILE A 178 -6.70 0.45 9.35
C ILE A 178 -7.48 1.54 10.11
N LYS A 179 -7.76 2.67 9.48
CA LYS A 179 -8.38 3.82 10.18
C LYS A 179 -9.68 3.50 10.91
N PRO A 180 -10.66 2.77 10.33
CA PRO A 180 -11.89 2.44 11.04
C PRO A 180 -11.70 1.55 12.27
N GLN A 181 -10.66 0.69 12.25
CA GLN A 181 -10.39 -0.24 13.36
C GLN A 181 -9.99 0.47 14.64
N ILE A 182 -9.31 1.62 14.54
CA ILE A 182 -8.94 2.46 15.69
C ILE A 182 -10.19 2.85 16.49
N ALA A 183 -11.24 3.30 15.80
CA ALA A 183 -12.49 3.69 16.46
C ALA A 183 -13.18 2.51 17.17
N ILE A 184 -13.13 1.31 16.57
CA ILE A 184 -13.70 0.09 17.15
C ILE A 184 -12.95 -0.29 18.42
N VAL A 185 -11.62 -0.39 18.37
CA VAL A 185 -10.80 -0.79 19.51
C VAL A 185 -10.85 0.25 20.64
N THR A 186 -10.83 1.55 20.30
CA THR A 186 -11.00 2.62 21.29
C THR A 186 -12.37 2.56 21.97
N ASN A 187 -13.41 2.11 21.26
CA ASN A 187 -14.72 1.91 21.87
C ASN A 187 -14.73 0.70 22.82
N LEU A 188 -13.97 -0.36 22.50
CA LEU A 188 -13.79 -1.52 23.40
C LEU A 188 -13.03 -1.15 24.66
N GLU A 189 -12.04 -0.27 24.57
CA GLU A 189 -11.25 0.24 25.70
C GLU A 189 -12.09 1.09 26.66
N ARG A 190 -12.91 2.01 26.13
CA ARG A 190 -13.52 3.08 26.94
C ARG A 190 -14.87 2.74 27.57
N LYS A 191 -15.52 1.71 27.14
CA LYS A 191 -16.90 1.43 27.51
C LYS A 191 -16.99 0.21 28.40
N ASP A 192 -17.37 0.40 29.67
CA ASP A 192 -17.66 -0.69 30.61
C ASP A 192 -18.82 -1.55 30.13
N ARG A 193 -18.61 -2.84 30.11
CA ARG A 193 -19.62 -3.84 29.76
C ARG A 193 -19.58 -5.03 30.70
N SER A 194 -20.74 -5.53 31.07
CA SER A 194 -20.87 -6.62 32.06
C SER A 194 -20.16 -7.93 31.63
N PHE A 195 -19.92 -8.14 30.34
CA PHE A 195 -19.28 -9.33 29.78
C PHE A 195 -17.85 -9.08 29.29
N ILE A 196 -17.39 -7.83 29.24
CA ILE A 196 -15.98 -7.48 29.06
C ILE A 196 -15.38 -7.16 30.43
N ARG A 197 -14.29 -7.81 30.77
CA ARG A 197 -13.65 -7.62 32.08
C ARG A 197 -12.91 -6.28 32.13
N GLU A 198 -13.09 -5.55 33.21
CA GLU A 198 -12.42 -4.25 33.48
C GLU A 198 -10.88 -4.33 33.41
N ASP A 199 -10.28 -5.50 33.80
CA ASP A 199 -8.84 -5.69 33.75
C ASP A 199 -8.27 -5.78 32.33
N LEU A 200 -9.10 -5.71 31.27
CA LEU A 200 -8.68 -5.74 29.87
C LEU A 200 -8.65 -4.38 29.19
N ASP A 201 -9.10 -3.31 29.81
CA ASP A 201 -9.06 -1.96 29.26
C ASP A 201 -7.63 -1.57 28.82
N VAL A 202 -6.65 -1.84 29.70
CA VAL A 202 -5.21 -1.60 29.39
C VAL A 202 -4.75 -2.38 28.17
N TYR A 203 -5.28 -3.60 27.95
CA TYR A 203 -4.89 -4.43 26.82
C TYR A 203 -5.54 -3.97 25.51
N PHE A 204 -6.77 -3.49 25.53
CA PHE A 204 -7.40 -2.89 24.37
C PHE A 204 -6.77 -1.52 24.06
N GLY A 205 -6.32 -0.77 25.06
CA GLY A 205 -5.50 0.43 24.90
C GLY A 205 -4.21 0.15 24.16
N ASP A 206 -3.49 -0.94 24.50
CA ASP A 206 -2.28 -1.37 23.81
C ASP A 206 -2.54 -1.69 22.32
N ILE A 207 -3.64 -2.40 22.01
CA ILE A 207 -4.04 -2.63 20.61
C ILE A 207 -4.35 -1.29 19.89
N ALA A 208 -5.03 -0.36 20.57
CA ALA A 208 -5.31 0.95 19.99
C ALA A 208 -4.03 1.72 19.69
N ASP A 209 -3.01 1.63 20.56
CA ASP A 209 -1.69 2.22 20.33
C ASP A 209 -0.96 1.57 19.15
N HIS A 210 -1.04 0.25 19.00
CA HIS A 210 -0.48 -0.44 17.83
C HIS A 210 -1.17 -0.02 16.53
N LEU A 211 -2.50 0.13 16.52
CA LEU A 211 -3.24 0.61 15.35
C LEU A 211 -2.91 2.08 15.04
N ASN A 212 -2.76 2.93 16.05
CA ASN A 212 -2.31 4.32 15.87
C ASN A 212 -0.90 4.36 15.29
N LYS A 213 0.03 3.55 15.80
CA LYS A 213 1.38 3.40 15.23
C LYS A 213 1.35 2.97 13.77
N ALA A 214 0.52 1.99 13.42
CA ALA A 214 0.36 1.56 12.03
C ALA A 214 -0.23 2.68 11.15
N TRP A 215 -1.14 3.49 11.70
CA TRP A 215 -1.68 4.66 11.02
C TRP A 215 -0.62 5.74 10.78
N ASP A 216 0.19 6.06 11.78
CA ASP A 216 1.27 7.06 11.68
C ASP A 216 2.30 6.64 10.62
N ILE A 217 2.71 5.37 10.61
CA ILE A 217 3.58 4.81 9.57
C ILE A 217 2.97 5.01 8.17
N LEU A 218 1.67 4.81 8.00
CA LEU A 218 0.99 5.01 6.72
C LEU A 218 0.90 6.48 6.32
N GLU A 219 0.81 7.40 7.27
CA GLU A 219 0.89 8.85 6.99
C GLU A 219 2.31 9.22 6.52
N ASP A 220 3.34 8.70 7.17
CA ASP A 220 4.73 8.90 6.75
C ASP A 220 4.96 8.34 5.33
N TYR A 221 4.50 7.12 5.05
CA TYR A 221 4.61 6.53 3.72
C TYR A 221 3.87 7.33 2.64
N ARG A 222 2.73 7.94 2.98
CA ARG A 222 2.01 8.83 2.08
C ARG A 222 2.86 10.06 1.72
N GLU A 223 3.51 10.67 2.70
CA GLU A 223 4.37 11.83 2.48
C GLU A 223 5.58 11.46 1.62
N VAL A 224 6.23 10.33 1.91
CA VAL A 224 7.36 9.82 1.11
C VAL A 224 6.95 9.58 -0.34
N ILE A 225 5.84 8.88 -0.61
CA ILE A 225 5.42 8.58 -1.99
C ILE A 225 5.00 9.84 -2.77
N GLU A 226 4.46 10.85 -2.09
CA GLU A 226 4.17 12.16 -2.69
C GLU A 226 5.49 12.85 -3.11
N GLY A 227 6.49 12.89 -2.23
CA GLY A 227 7.82 13.44 -2.52
C GLY A 227 8.55 12.69 -3.64
N LEU A 228 8.46 11.36 -3.68
CA LEU A 228 9.01 10.54 -4.76
C LEU A 228 8.32 10.85 -6.10
N SER A 229 7.01 11.08 -6.10
CA SER A 229 6.27 11.49 -7.31
C SER A 229 6.75 12.84 -7.85
N GLU A 230 6.90 13.84 -6.99
CA GLU A 230 7.41 15.17 -7.37
C GLU A 230 8.85 15.11 -7.88
N THR A 231 9.69 14.28 -7.25
CA THR A 231 11.06 14.04 -7.68
C THR A 231 11.09 13.37 -9.06
N SER A 232 10.23 12.40 -9.31
CA SER A 232 10.09 11.73 -10.62
C SER A 232 9.73 12.72 -11.72
N ASP A 233 8.79 13.65 -11.48
CA ASP A 233 8.42 14.70 -12.43
C ASP A 233 9.60 15.64 -12.72
N SER A 234 10.35 15.99 -11.68
CA SER A 234 11.56 16.83 -11.80
C SER A 234 12.65 16.14 -12.62
N VAL A 235 12.93 14.87 -12.38
CA VAL A 235 13.90 14.06 -13.15
C VAL A 235 13.47 13.93 -14.61
N SER A 236 12.17 13.69 -14.86
CA SER A 236 11.61 13.64 -16.21
C SER A 236 11.82 14.98 -16.97
N SER A 237 11.49 16.08 -16.31
CA SER A 237 11.69 17.42 -16.86
C SER A 237 13.16 17.72 -17.14
N TYR A 238 14.05 17.31 -16.26
CA TYR A 238 15.50 17.45 -16.47
C TYR A 238 15.97 16.68 -17.72
N ARG A 239 15.56 15.42 -17.88
CA ARG A 239 15.90 14.61 -19.07
C ARG A 239 15.38 15.24 -20.38
N ILE A 240 14.13 15.74 -20.37
CA ILE A 240 13.55 16.43 -21.53
C ILE A 240 14.39 17.67 -21.88
N ASN A 241 14.73 18.50 -20.88
CA ASN A 241 15.55 19.69 -21.08
C ASN A 241 16.95 19.35 -21.60
N GLU A 242 17.57 18.25 -21.16
CA GLU A 242 18.84 17.77 -21.66
C GLU A 242 18.77 17.40 -23.15
N VAL A 243 17.75 16.62 -23.55
CA VAL A 243 17.54 16.28 -24.98
C VAL A 243 17.27 17.52 -25.81
N MET A 244 16.41 18.44 -25.32
CA MET A 244 16.13 19.71 -25.99
C MET A 244 17.41 20.58 -26.16
N ARG A 245 18.26 20.59 -25.14
CA ARG A 245 19.56 21.31 -25.19
C ARG A 245 20.48 20.74 -26.27
N ILE A 246 20.61 19.40 -26.31
CA ILE A 246 21.44 18.73 -27.36
C ILE A 246 20.88 19.04 -28.76
N LEU A 247 19.55 18.90 -28.94
CA LEU A 247 18.91 19.19 -30.22
C LEU A 247 19.08 20.65 -30.64
N THR A 248 18.99 21.59 -29.67
CA THR A 248 19.22 23.02 -29.90
C THR A 248 20.66 23.27 -30.36
N VAL A 249 21.67 22.69 -29.71
CA VAL A 249 23.08 22.82 -30.09
C VAL A 249 23.29 22.33 -31.51
N ILE A 250 22.79 21.15 -31.87
CA ILE A 250 22.90 20.61 -33.24
C ILE A 250 22.26 21.57 -34.25
N SER A 251 21.03 22.02 -33.98
CA SER A 251 20.27 22.89 -34.88
C SER A 251 20.97 24.24 -35.10
N VAL A 252 21.46 24.85 -34.02
CA VAL A 252 22.16 26.16 -34.08
C VAL A 252 23.49 26.06 -34.83
N ILE A 253 24.23 24.92 -34.72
CA ILE A 253 25.45 24.70 -35.50
C ILE A 253 25.12 24.45 -36.98
N MET A 254 24.07 23.67 -37.27
CA MET A 254 23.72 23.31 -38.65
C MET A 254 23.13 24.48 -39.46
N LEU A 255 22.47 25.45 -38.79
CA LEU A 255 21.81 26.57 -39.47
C LEU A 255 22.77 27.46 -40.31
N PRO A 256 23.89 27.99 -39.80
CA PRO A 256 24.83 28.76 -40.59
C PRO A 256 25.51 27.92 -41.67
N LEU A 257 25.79 26.64 -41.41
CA LEU A 257 26.39 25.74 -42.39
C LEU A 257 25.41 25.49 -43.56
N SER A 258 24.14 25.24 -43.27
CA SER A 258 23.11 25.08 -44.31
C SER A 258 22.89 26.37 -45.11
N LEU A 259 22.94 27.53 -44.45
CA LEU A 259 22.83 28.82 -45.14
C LEU A 259 23.97 29.04 -46.10
N ILE A 260 25.21 28.82 -45.69
CA ILE A 260 26.40 28.96 -46.55
C ILE A 260 26.30 27.98 -47.74
N SER A 261 26.03 26.71 -47.46
CA SER A 261 25.86 25.69 -48.49
C SER A 261 24.72 26.03 -49.46
N GLY A 262 23.60 26.56 -48.97
CA GLY A 262 22.46 26.99 -49.78
C GLY A 262 22.81 28.19 -50.69
N ILE A 263 23.49 29.19 -50.18
CA ILE A 263 23.92 30.36 -50.97
C ILE A 263 24.86 29.92 -52.10
N TYR A 264 25.87 29.13 -51.78
CA TYR A 264 26.84 28.68 -52.78
C TYR A 264 26.31 27.55 -53.68
N GLY A 265 25.18 26.93 -53.34
CA GLY A 265 24.45 26.02 -54.19
C GLY A 265 23.49 26.69 -55.19
N MET A 266 23.31 28.01 -55.12
CA MET A 266 22.43 28.74 -56.05
C MET A 266 23.06 28.87 -57.45
N ASN A 267 22.20 28.79 -58.48
CA ASN A 267 22.62 28.97 -59.91
C ASN A 267 22.64 30.46 -60.27
N VAL A 268 23.31 31.31 -59.48
CA VAL A 268 23.51 32.72 -59.69
C VAL A 268 24.97 33.06 -59.62
N PHE A 269 25.38 34.23 -60.21
CA PHE A 269 26.77 34.68 -60.14
C PHE A 269 27.14 35.11 -58.73
N LEU A 270 27.96 34.26 -58.05
CA LEU A 270 28.48 34.53 -56.72
C LEU A 270 29.96 34.97 -56.75
N PRO A 271 30.36 35.85 -55.82
CA PRO A 271 31.78 36.23 -55.66
C PRO A 271 32.61 34.97 -55.37
N MET A 272 33.79 34.88 -55.99
CA MET A 272 34.74 33.77 -55.86
C MET A 272 34.27 32.40 -56.40
N ALA A 273 33.04 32.21 -56.93
CA ALA A 273 32.49 30.88 -57.33
C ALA A 273 33.33 30.25 -58.50
N ARG A 274 34.06 31.00 -59.31
CA ARG A 274 34.86 30.49 -60.43
C ARG A 274 36.31 30.22 -60.10
N HIS A 275 36.77 30.46 -58.86
CA HIS A 275 38.19 30.25 -58.50
C HIS A 275 38.42 28.75 -58.19
N PRO A 276 39.49 28.09 -58.63
CA PRO A 276 39.71 26.66 -58.48
C PRO A 276 39.78 26.19 -57.03
N TYR A 277 40.11 27.06 -56.08
CA TYR A 277 40.16 26.73 -54.64
C TYR A 277 38.92 27.14 -53.84
N SER A 278 37.87 27.67 -54.48
CA SER A 278 36.66 28.15 -53.82
C SER A 278 35.96 27.05 -52.91
N PHE A 279 35.95 25.85 -53.45
CA PHE A 279 35.39 24.74 -52.70
C PHE A 279 36.08 24.50 -51.32
N PHE A 280 37.42 24.44 -51.35
CA PHE A 280 38.22 24.25 -50.14
C PHE A 280 38.15 25.44 -49.18
N ALA A 281 38.08 26.67 -49.72
CA ALA A 281 37.91 27.85 -48.87
C ALA A 281 36.56 27.89 -48.15
N ILE A 282 35.46 27.56 -48.84
CA ILE A 282 34.13 27.52 -48.25
C ILE A 282 34.03 26.38 -47.23
N LEU A 283 34.55 25.20 -47.56
CA LEU A 283 34.58 24.06 -46.65
C LEU A 283 35.39 24.39 -45.37
N GLY A 284 36.57 25.02 -45.56
CA GLY A 284 37.39 25.48 -44.42
C GLY A 284 36.65 26.49 -43.53
N LEU A 285 35.93 27.47 -44.13
CA LEU A 285 35.12 28.43 -43.40
C LEU A 285 34.01 27.72 -42.59
N MET A 286 33.31 26.76 -43.20
CA MET A 286 32.27 25.98 -42.54
C MET A 286 32.83 25.18 -41.33
N VAL A 287 34.00 24.57 -41.48
CA VAL A 287 34.68 23.86 -40.40
C VAL A 287 35.05 24.80 -39.25
N VAL A 288 35.60 25.97 -39.57
CA VAL A 288 35.97 26.99 -38.56
C VAL A 288 34.72 27.44 -37.77
N ILE A 289 33.61 27.70 -38.45
CA ILE A 289 32.35 28.07 -37.81
C ILE A 289 31.85 26.92 -36.91
N ALA A 290 31.81 25.68 -37.42
CA ALA A 290 31.34 24.52 -36.66
C ALA A 290 32.18 24.29 -35.38
N VAL A 291 33.51 24.30 -35.51
CA VAL A 291 34.43 24.13 -34.38
C VAL A 291 34.31 25.29 -33.39
N GLY A 292 34.25 26.54 -33.88
CA GLY A 292 34.06 27.72 -33.02
C GLY A 292 32.78 27.66 -32.20
N MET A 293 31.66 27.23 -32.82
CA MET A 293 30.39 27.06 -32.13
C MET A 293 30.42 25.89 -31.13
N LEU A 294 31.03 24.77 -31.47
CA LEU A 294 31.22 23.64 -30.55
C LEU A 294 32.05 24.06 -29.33
N LEU A 295 33.15 24.79 -29.53
CA LEU A 295 33.96 25.29 -28.41
C LEU A 295 33.19 26.28 -27.53
N TYR A 296 32.40 27.17 -28.15
CA TYR A 296 31.53 28.09 -27.43
C TYR A 296 30.51 27.34 -26.55
N PHE A 297 29.78 26.36 -27.09
CA PHE A 297 28.81 25.58 -26.31
C PHE A 297 29.47 24.73 -25.23
N LYS A 298 30.65 24.15 -25.50
CA LYS A 298 31.45 23.44 -24.49
C LYS A 298 31.87 24.37 -23.35
N HIS A 299 32.30 25.58 -23.66
CA HIS A 299 32.66 26.58 -22.63
C HIS A 299 31.48 27.01 -21.78
N ARG A 300 30.30 27.07 -22.37
CA ARG A 300 29.04 27.38 -21.68
C ARG A 300 28.43 26.17 -20.90
N LYS A 301 29.09 25.02 -20.90
CA LYS A 301 28.61 23.78 -20.30
C LYS A 301 27.26 23.31 -20.85
N TRP A 302 27.04 23.54 -22.13
CA TRP A 302 25.87 23.04 -22.86
C TRP A 302 26.13 21.67 -23.49
N LEU A 303 27.37 21.29 -23.56
CA LEU A 303 27.89 19.96 -23.98
C LEU A 303 28.75 19.37 -22.87
#